data_191f2e568dd086c80b2cb871f6a075f9
#
_entry.id   191f2e568dd086c80b2cb871f6a075f9
#
_cell.length_a   1.000
_cell.length_b   1.000
_cell.length_c   1.000
_cell.angle_alpha   90.00
_cell.angle_beta   90.00
_cell.angle_gamma   90.00
#
_symmetry.space_group_name_H-M   'P 1'
#
loop_
_entity.id
_entity.type
_entity.pdbx_description
1 polymer ?
#
loop_
_entity_poly.entity_id
_entity_poly.type
_entity_poly.pdbx_seq_one_letter_code
_entity_poly.pdbx_strand_id
1 'polypeptide(L)'
;VETDECRVNQEEIFGPVVTIMPFKTENDVLRMANKVKYGLSATLWTNNLKRTMRMSNQLQAGIVWVNTWMLRDLRTPFGGVKESGVGREGGYEALRFFTEAKNVCIKY
;
A
#
# COMPACT_ATOMS: atom_id res chain seq x y z
N VAL A 1 -20.64 0.77 9.25
CA VAL A 1 -19.99 0.37 10.52
C VAL A 1 -19.88 1.57 11.43
N GLU A 2 -20.09 1.37 12.71
CA GLU A 2 -20.16 2.48 13.67
C GLU A 2 -18.78 3.03 14.03
N THR A 3 -17.76 2.19 14.04
CA THR A 3 -16.39 2.62 14.38
C THR A 3 -15.33 1.94 13.51
N ASP A 4 -14.18 2.58 13.38
CA ASP A 4 -12.99 2.02 12.74
C ASP A 4 -12.36 0.87 13.55
N GLU A 5 -12.79 0.63 14.80
CA GLU A 5 -12.31 -0.42 15.70
C GLU A 5 -13.08 -1.74 15.60
N CYS A 6 -14.18 -1.78 14.84
CA CYS A 6 -14.91 -3.01 14.62
C CYS A 6 -14.02 -4.09 14.00
N ARG A 7 -14.18 -5.34 14.42
CA ARG A 7 -13.41 -6.49 13.90
C ARG A 7 -13.42 -6.55 12.38
N VAL A 8 -14.54 -6.29 11.74
CA VAL A 8 -14.68 -6.31 10.27
C VAL A 8 -13.81 -5.26 9.57
N ASN A 9 -13.37 -4.20 10.26
CA ASN A 9 -12.45 -3.19 9.75
C ASN A 9 -10.99 -3.49 10.07
N GLN A 10 -10.73 -4.35 11.05
CA GLN A 10 -9.38 -4.64 11.54
C GLN A 10 -8.86 -6.01 11.12
N GLU A 11 -9.75 -6.93 10.80
CA GLU A 11 -9.42 -8.30 10.40
C GLU A 11 -9.66 -8.50 8.90
N GLU A 12 -8.85 -9.32 8.28
CA GLU A 12 -9.05 -9.75 6.90
C GLU A 12 -10.16 -10.79 6.84
N ILE A 13 -11.32 -10.43 6.27
CA ILE A 13 -12.49 -11.32 6.20
C ILE A 13 -12.32 -12.38 5.10
N PHE A 14 -11.57 -12.07 4.06
CA PHE A 14 -11.31 -12.91 2.89
C PHE A 14 -12.60 -13.39 2.19
N GLY A 15 -13.55 -12.46 1.99
CA GLY A 15 -14.87 -12.72 1.40
C GLY A 15 -15.48 -11.47 0.76
N PRO A 16 -16.67 -11.56 0.17
CA PRO A 16 -17.35 -10.46 -0.53
C PRO A 16 -17.94 -9.44 0.46
N VAL A 17 -17.09 -8.84 1.28
CA VAL A 17 -17.46 -7.87 2.31
C VAL A 17 -16.74 -6.55 2.05
N VAL A 18 -17.49 -5.45 2.08
CA VAL A 18 -16.95 -4.09 2.05
C VAL A 18 -17.57 -3.27 3.19
N THR A 19 -16.76 -2.47 3.86
CA THR A 19 -17.20 -1.52 4.87
C THR A 19 -17.13 -0.11 4.32
N ILE A 20 -18.08 0.73 4.66
CA ILE A 20 -18.14 2.14 4.26
C ILE A 20 -18.21 2.98 5.52
N MET A 21 -17.30 3.92 5.64
CA MET A 21 -17.22 4.84 6.79
C MET A 21 -17.09 6.28 6.32
N PRO A 22 -17.92 7.20 6.83
CA PRO A 22 -17.75 8.61 6.55
C PRO A 22 -16.56 9.18 7.33
N PHE A 23 -15.96 10.23 6.79
CA PHE A 23 -14.94 11.03 7.47
C PHE A 23 -15.22 12.52 7.23
N LYS A 24 -14.68 13.38 8.10
CA LYS A 24 -14.89 14.84 8.01
C LYS A 24 -13.66 15.57 7.48
N THR A 25 -12.48 15.10 7.81
CA THR A 25 -11.21 15.76 7.48
C THR A 25 -10.21 14.80 6.85
N GLU A 26 -9.19 15.34 6.18
CA GLU A 26 -8.06 14.54 5.66
C GLU A 26 -7.35 13.78 6.80
N ASN A 27 -7.22 14.41 7.97
CA ASN A 27 -6.58 13.77 9.13
C ASN A 27 -7.41 12.59 9.66
N ASP A 28 -8.74 12.70 9.65
CA ASP A 28 -9.61 11.59 10.06
C ASP A 28 -9.41 10.37 9.17
N VAL A 29 -9.47 10.57 7.85
CA VAL A 29 -9.34 9.44 6.91
C VAL A 29 -7.94 8.85 6.93
N LEU A 30 -6.89 9.65 7.10
CA LEU A 30 -5.51 9.15 7.26
C LEU A 30 -5.36 8.31 8.52
N ARG A 31 -5.89 8.79 9.64
CA ARG A 31 -5.89 8.04 10.90
C ARG A 31 -6.62 6.70 10.73
N MET A 32 -7.82 6.72 10.17
CA MET A 32 -8.62 5.52 9.94
C MET A 32 -7.93 4.53 8.99
N ALA A 33 -7.42 5.01 7.86
CA ALA A 33 -6.73 4.18 6.87
C ALA A 33 -5.43 3.56 7.41
N ASN A 34 -4.70 4.29 8.24
CA ASN A 34 -3.42 3.84 8.77
C ASN A 34 -3.53 3.01 10.06
N LYS A 35 -4.69 2.97 10.71
CA LYS A 35 -4.90 2.27 11.99
C LYS A 35 -4.86 0.75 11.85
N VAL A 36 -5.29 0.21 10.73
CA VAL A 36 -5.28 -1.22 10.46
C VAL A 36 -3.85 -1.76 10.38
N LYS A 37 -3.66 -2.99 10.83
CA LYS A 37 -2.34 -3.66 10.82
C LYS A 37 -1.85 -4.08 9.44
N TYR A 38 -2.69 -4.01 8.42
CA TYR A 38 -2.37 -4.31 7.03
C TYR A 38 -2.04 -3.04 6.23
N GLY A 39 -1.33 -3.20 5.13
CA GLY A 39 -0.96 -2.11 4.25
C GLY A 39 -0.53 -2.59 2.87
N LEU A 40 -1.39 -3.34 2.15
CA LEU A 40 -1.08 -3.79 0.80
C LEU A 40 -1.22 -2.64 -0.20
N SER A 41 -2.41 -2.08 -0.30
CA SER A 41 -2.70 -1.03 -1.26
C SER A 41 -3.75 -0.04 -0.75
N ALA A 42 -3.72 1.14 -1.33
CA ALA A 42 -4.75 2.17 -1.14
C ALA A 42 -5.11 2.80 -2.49
N THR A 43 -6.34 3.29 -2.59
CA THR A 43 -6.79 4.06 -3.74
C THR A 43 -7.35 5.39 -3.27
N LEU A 44 -6.89 6.48 -3.88
CA LEU A 44 -7.31 7.85 -3.59
C LEU A 44 -7.97 8.47 -4.82
N TRP A 45 -9.16 9.02 -4.65
CA TRP A 45 -9.88 9.74 -5.70
C TRP A 45 -9.97 11.22 -5.36
N THR A 46 -9.31 12.08 -6.12
CA THR A 46 -9.29 13.53 -5.90
C THR A 46 -8.79 14.28 -7.12
N ASN A 47 -9.34 15.46 -7.37
CA ASN A 47 -8.85 16.39 -8.39
C ASN A 47 -7.86 17.43 -7.81
N ASN A 48 -7.53 17.35 -6.53
CA ASN A 48 -6.62 18.28 -5.87
C ASN A 48 -5.21 17.70 -5.82
N LEU A 49 -4.30 18.22 -6.65
CA LEU A 49 -2.91 17.73 -6.71
C LEU A 49 -2.16 17.85 -5.38
N LYS A 50 -2.36 18.93 -4.63
CA LYS A 50 -1.71 19.10 -3.31
C LYS A 50 -2.20 18.02 -2.32
N ARG A 51 -3.48 17.69 -2.36
CA ARG A 51 -4.05 16.58 -1.58
C ARG A 51 -3.46 15.24 -2.01
N THR A 52 -3.38 15.00 -3.31
CA THR A 52 -2.73 13.79 -3.86
C THR A 52 -1.35 13.58 -3.24
N MET A 53 -0.49 14.59 -3.30
CA MET A 53 0.87 14.50 -2.78
C MET A 53 0.92 14.26 -1.27
N ARG A 54 0.10 14.99 -0.51
CA ARG A 54 0.05 14.79 0.96
C ARG A 54 -0.44 13.41 1.34
N MET A 55 -1.56 12.99 0.77
CA MET A 55 -2.21 11.73 1.12
C MET A 55 -1.38 10.51 0.68
N SER A 56 -0.85 10.51 -0.53
CA SER A 56 -0.03 9.39 -1.01
C SER A 56 1.24 9.19 -0.19
N ASN A 57 1.85 10.27 0.30
CA ASN A 57 3.03 10.18 1.17
C ASN A 57 2.72 9.71 2.60
N GLN A 58 1.49 9.92 3.08
CA GLN A 58 1.12 9.62 4.47
C GLN A 58 0.36 8.29 4.61
N LEU A 59 -0.22 7.77 3.54
CA LEU A 59 -0.86 6.46 3.55
C LEU A 59 0.17 5.36 3.72
N GLN A 60 -0.03 4.52 4.73
CA GLN A 60 0.84 3.39 5.04
C GLN A 60 0.42 2.16 4.23
N ALA A 61 0.66 2.22 2.93
CA ALA A 61 0.40 1.15 1.99
C ALA A 61 1.60 0.95 1.06
N GLY A 62 1.82 -0.26 0.60
CA GLY A 62 2.91 -0.58 -0.31
C GLY A 62 2.71 0.00 -1.71
N ILE A 63 1.46 0.19 -2.12
CA ILE A 63 1.10 0.88 -3.35
C ILE A 63 -0.07 1.84 -3.11
N VAL A 64 -0.02 3.02 -3.71
CA VAL A 64 -1.11 3.99 -3.71
C VAL A 64 -1.47 4.34 -5.14
N TRP A 65 -2.70 4.05 -5.54
CA TRP A 65 -3.25 4.50 -6.80
C TRP A 65 -4.02 5.80 -6.62
N VAL A 66 -3.89 6.73 -7.55
CA VAL A 66 -4.66 7.97 -7.55
C VAL A 66 -5.49 8.06 -8.82
N ASN A 67 -6.79 8.25 -8.65
CA ASN A 67 -7.80 8.33 -9.72
C ASN A 67 -7.79 7.12 -10.68
N THR A 68 -7.31 5.98 -10.20
CA THR A 68 -7.27 4.71 -10.92
C THR A 68 -7.25 3.56 -9.92
N TRP A 69 -7.44 2.35 -10.41
CA TRP A 69 -7.28 1.13 -9.65
C TRP A 69 -6.62 0.06 -10.52
N MET A 70 -5.71 -0.70 -9.94
CA MET A 70 -4.99 -1.79 -10.61
C MET A 70 -4.18 -1.39 -11.85
N LEU A 71 -3.91 -0.09 -12.06
CA LEU A 71 -2.91 0.32 -13.05
C LEU A 71 -1.54 -0.16 -12.57
N ARG A 72 -0.97 -1.12 -13.30
CA ARG A 72 0.25 -1.81 -12.86
C ARG A 72 1.24 -1.93 -14.01
N ASP A 73 2.49 -1.68 -13.70
CA ASP A 73 3.64 -2.03 -14.52
C ASP A 73 4.48 -3.07 -13.75
N LEU A 74 4.71 -4.23 -14.35
CA LEU A 74 5.44 -5.34 -13.71
C LEU A 74 6.92 -5.02 -13.44
N ARG A 75 7.43 -3.93 -13.97
CA ARG A 75 8.79 -3.43 -13.72
C ARG A 75 8.89 -2.59 -12.45
N THR A 76 7.77 -2.14 -11.90
CA THR A 76 7.74 -1.35 -10.66
C THR A 76 7.62 -2.25 -9.43
N PRO A 77 8.19 -1.84 -8.29
CA PRO A 77 8.05 -2.57 -7.04
C PRO A 77 6.57 -2.73 -6.64
N PHE A 78 6.20 -3.95 -6.24
CA PHE A 78 4.89 -4.25 -5.71
C PHE A 78 5.02 -5.10 -4.45
N GLY A 79 4.27 -4.76 -3.41
CA GLY A 79 4.24 -5.50 -2.16
C GLY A 79 3.66 -4.67 -1.03
N GLY A 80 3.23 -5.32 0.03
CA GLY A 80 2.65 -4.70 1.21
C GLY A 80 3.67 -4.17 2.21
N VAL A 81 3.20 -3.33 3.10
CA VAL A 81 3.88 -2.93 4.34
C VAL A 81 3.12 -3.51 5.53
N LYS A 82 3.64 -3.33 6.73
CA LYS A 82 3.07 -3.89 7.97
C LYS A 82 2.91 -5.41 7.85
N GLU A 83 1.77 -5.97 8.30
CA GLU A 83 1.50 -7.41 8.21
C GLU A 83 1.07 -7.89 6.81
N SER A 84 0.92 -7.00 5.85
CA SER A 84 0.59 -7.37 4.45
C SER A 84 1.75 -7.95 3.67
N GLY A 85 2.99 -7.80 4.12
CA GLY A 85 4.11 -8.44 3.43
C GLY A 85 5.49 -7.91 3.80
N VAL A 86 6.49 -8.63 3.32
CA VAL A 86 7.92 -8.31 3.44
C VAL A 86 8.52 -8.33 2.05
N GLY A 87 9.42 -7.37 1.78
CA GLY A 87 10.06 -7.25 0.47
C GLY A 87 9.14 -6.70 -0.61
N ARG A 88 9.62 -6.76 -1.83
CA ARG A 88 8.89 -6.30 -3.03
C ARG A 88 9.11 -7.26 -4.18
N GLU A 89 8.04 -7.52 -4.92
CA GLU A 89 8.13 -8.17 -6.23
C GLU A 89 8.19 -7.11 -7.35
N GLY A 90 8.56 -7.52 -8.56
CA GLY A 90 8.65 -6.68 -9.74
C GLY A 90 10.04 -6.10 -9.98
N GLY A 91 10.47 -6.10 -11.24
CA GLY A 91 11.73 -5.53 -11.70
C GLY A 91 12.96 -5.94 -10.89
N TYR A 92 13.83 -4.99 -10.64
CA TYR A 92 15.07 -5.21 -9.89
C TYR A 92 14.87 -5.57 -8.40
N GLU A 93 13.76 -5.18 -7.82
CA GLU A 93 13.49 -5.46 -6.40
C GLU A 93 13.27 -6.97 -6.18
N ALA A 94 12.59 -7.65 -7.09
CA ALA A 94 12.45 -9.10 -7.04
C ALA A 94 13.81 -9.80 -7.16
N LEU A 95 14.67 -9.33 -8.09
CA LEU A 95 16.02 -9.86 -8.25
C LEU A 95 16.83 -9.73 -6.95
N ARG A 96 16.87 -8.55 -6.37
CA ARG A 96 17.59 -8.29 -5.12
C ARG A 96 17.06 -9.09 -3.94
N PHE A 97 15.76 -9.31 -3.89
CA PHE A 97 15.14 -10.05 -2.81
C PHE A 97 15.48 -11.55 -2.84
N PHE A 98 15.59 -12.15 -4.04
CA PHE A 98 15.79 -13.59 -4.20
C PHE A 98 17.24 -13.99 -4.54
N THR A 99 18.18 -13.05 -4.66
CA THR A 99 19.55 -13.34 -5.04
C THR A 99 20.58 -12.63 -4.15
N GLU A 100 21.77 -13.17 -4.11
CA GLU A 100 22.94 -12.54 -3.48
C GLU A 100 23.88 -11.96 -4.54
N ALA A 101 24.30 -10.71 -4.34
CA ALA A 101 25.27 -10.06 -5.22
C ALA A 101 26.68 -10.60 -4.98
N LYS A 102 27.37 -11.02 -6.05
CA LYS A 102 28.75 -11.48 -5.99
C LYS A 102 29.60 -10.72 -7.01
N ASN A 103 30.69 -10.13 -6.55
CA ASN A 103 31.69 -9.53 -7.43
C ASN A 103 32.79 -10.57 -7.74
N VAL A 104 33.10 -10.77 -9.03
CA VAL A 104 34.21 -11.62 -9.48
C VAL A 104 35.14 -10.78 -10.34
N CYS A 105 36.38 -10.61 -9.89
CA CYS A 105 37.40 -9.86 -10.60
C CYS A 105 38.52 -10.82 -11.03
N ILE A 106 38.79 -10.92 -12.34
CA ILE A 106 39.81 -11.80 -12.92
C ILE A 106 40.80 -10.94 -13.68
N LYS A 107 42.10 -11.08 -13.36
CA LYS A 107 43.17 -10.49 -14.14
C LYS A 107 43.83 -11.61 -14.94
N TYR A 108 44.01 -11.40 -16.27
CA TYR A 108 44.73 -12.27 -17.18
C TYR A 108 46.18 -11.81 -17.33
#